data_3f90a69831da3c88f52d14b8443915c8
#
_entry.id   3f90a69831da3c88f52d14b8443915c8
#
_cell.length_a   1.000
_cell.length_b   1.000
_cell.length_c   1.000
_cell.angle_alpha   90.00
_cell.angle_beta   90.00
_cell.angle_gamma   90.00
#
_symmetry.space_group_name_H-M   'P 1'
#
loop_
_entity.id
_entity.type
_entity.pdbx_description
1 polymer ?
#
loop_
_entity_poly.entity_id
_entity_poly.type
_entity_poly.pdbx_seq_one_letter_code
_entity_poly.pdbx_strand_id
1 'polypeptide(L)'
;RKIERIFGNVHLSFGTPLHLSDFMTKFDVPANSLPSDRTDSPLDEKTSAMVDNIGVKVMQHINKAAVVTPVSLLSLVLLSAPKAALDENICREQIALYQGLAQQLVYSEDTVITDMTPQQIIDYGIKLKLIERTPHILGDIIQVAGKQAALLSYFRNNILHVFILLSFLSALVARNGRIKRSRLDSIAEQLYPFLQSELFLYYPAHGLADTLNKKVDNLLSHGLIVELGDDTLSVPESNSKHYQQLQ
;
A
#
# COMPACT_ATOMS: atom_id res chain seq x y z
N ARG A 1 13.44 35.46 9.13
CA ARG A 1 12.80 34.83 7.96
C ARG A 1 11.68 33.96 8.51
N LYS A 2 10.40 34.36 8.37
CA LYS A 2 9.25 33.57 8.75
C LYS A 2 9.21 32.31 7.87
N ILE A 3 9.21 31.12 8.46
CA ILE A 3 9.03 29.89 7.73
C ILE A 3 7.53 29.76 7.48
N GLU A 4 7.08 30.21 6.31
CA GLU A 4 5.70 30.01 5.83
C GLU A 4 5.58 28.63 5.15
N ARG A 5 5.78 27.56 5.90
CA ARG A 5 5.48 26.21 5.44
C ARG A 5 4.15 25.76 6.02
N ILE A 6 3.23 25.37 5.15
CA ILE A 6 2.01 24.69 5.55
C ILE A 6 2.40 23.23 5.80
N PHE A 7 2.33 22.81 7.06
CA PHE A 7 2.56 21.41 7.44
C PHE A 7 1.22 20.67 7.37
N GLY A 8 1.26 19.42 6.92
CA GLY A 8 0.11 18.53 7.00
C GLY A 8 -0.15 18.06 8.44
N ASN A 9 -1.11 17.12 8.58
CA ASN A 9 -1.41 16.50 9.87
C ASN A 9 -0.29 15.55 10.28
N VAL A 10 -0.02 15.46 11.58
CA VAL A 10 0.87 14.47 12.19
C VAL A 10 0.00 13.41 12.86
N HIS A 11 0.26 12.15 12.53
CA HIS A 11 -0.41 11.02 13.15
C HIS A 11 0.58 10.31 14.05
N LEU A 12 0.15 9.99 15.26
CA LEU A 12 0.94 9.25 16.25
C LEU A 12 0.13 8.01 16.65
N SER A 13 0.74 6.84 16.53
CA SER A 13 0.15 5.57 16.94
C SER A 13 1.08 4.84 17.90
N PHE A 14 0.51 4.25 18.95
CA PHE A 14 1.23 3.40 19.90
C PHE A 14 0.82 1.96 19.65
N GLY A 15 1.75 1.16 19.10
CA GLY A 15 1.53 -0.26 18.87
C GLY A 15 1.68 -1.12 20.14
N THR A 16 1.38 -2.40 20.01
CA THR A 16 1.61 -3.38 21.08
C THR A 16 3.10 -3.46 21.40
N PRO A 17 3.49 -3.41 22.70
CA PRO A 17 4.90 -3.53 23.09
C PRO A 17 5.53 -4.85 22.62
N LEU A 18 6.77 -4.80 22.19
CA LEU A 18 7.58 -5.97 21.89
C LEU A 18 8.51 -6.23 23.07
N HIS A 19 8.33 -7.36 23.74
CA HIS A 19 9.17 -7.72 24.89
C HIS A 19 10.40 -8.52 24.45
N LEU A 20 11.59 -7.99 24.73
CA LEU A 20 12.85 -8.64 24.36
C LEU A 20 12.98 -10.05 24.96
N SER A 21 12.50 -10.26 26.18
CA SER A 21 12.46 -11.56 26.84
C SER A 21 11.79 -12.65 26.03
N ASP A 22 10.72 -12.32 25.30
CA ASP A 22 9.97 -13.29 24.50
C ASP A 22 10.80 -13.74 23.27
N PHE A 23 11.51 -12.79 22.66
CA PHE A 23 12.44 -13.10 21.57
C PHE A 23 13.63 -13.91 22.05
N MET A 24 14.22 -13.55 23.18
CA MET A 24 15.34 -14.31 23.78
C MET A 24 14.93 -15.76 24.05
N THR A 25 13.75 -15.98 24.62
CA THR A 25 13.20 -17.32 24.87
C THR A 25 12.96 -18.07 23.54
N LYS A 26 12.36 -17.40 22.54
CA LYS A 26 12.07 -18.00 21.23
C LYS A 26 13.31 -18.46 20.48
N PHE A 27 14.40 -17.68 20.55
CA PHE A 27 15.66 -17.94 19.84
C PHE A 27 16.70 -18.64 20.69
N ASP A 28 16.38 -18.99 21.94
CA ASP A 28 17.29 -19.62 22.88
C ASP A 28 18.59 -18.80 23.05
N VAL A 29 18.44 -17.49 23.27
CA VAL A 29 19.53 -16.54 23.52
C VAL A 29 19.59 -16.23 25.00
N PRO A 30 20.69 -16.65 25.72
CA PRO A 30 20.85 -16.36 27.13
C PRO A 30 21.06 -14.86 27.39
N ALA A 31 20.55 -14.35 28.52
CA ALA A 31 20.68 -12.93 28.87
C ALA A 31 22.13 -12.45 28.99
N ASN A 32 23.04 -13.35 29.38
CA ASN A 32 24.45 -13.07 29.51
C ASN A 32 25.26 -13.16 28.21
N SER A 33 24.63 -13.58 27.10
CA SER A 33 25.29 -13.62 25.78
C SER A 33 25.14 -12.30 25.02
N LEU A 34 24.30 -11.37 25.51
CA LEU A 34 24.16 -10.06 24.90
C LEU A 34 25.42 -9.21 25.23
N PRO A 35 26.00 -8.53 24.22
CA PRO A 35 27.14 -7.66 24.44
C PRO A 35 26.82 -6.58 25.48
N SER A 36 27.66 -6.43 26.50
CA SER A 36 27.49 -5.37 27.51
C SER A 36 27.91 -3.99 27.00
N ASP A 37 28.73 -3.96 25.98
CA ASP A 37 29.21 -2.74 25.32
C ASP A 37 28.96 -2.78 23.82
N ARG A 38 28.98 -1.62 23.17
CA ARG A 38 28.93 -1.46 21.69
C ARG A 38 30.29 -1.93 21.10
N THR A 39 30.54 -3.23 21.14
CA THR A 39 31.71 -3.80 20.49
C THR A 39 31.35 -4.14 19.05
N ASP A 40 32.24 -3.83 18.11
CA ASP A 40 32.12 -4.20 16.68
C ASP A 40 32.32 -5.73 16.47
N SER A 41 32.17 -6.52 17.51
CA SER A 41 32.27 -7.99 17.42
C SER A 41 31.04 -8.55 16.72
N PRO A 42 31.19 -9.46 15.75
CA PRO A 42 30.06 -10.09 15.07
C PRO A 42 29.20 -10.84 16.10
N LEU A 43 27.87 -10.68 15.96
CA LEU A 43 26.90 -11.42 16.76
C LEU A 43 26.99 -12.92 16.43
N ASP A 44 26.71 -13.77 17.40
CA ASP A 44 26.50 -15.19 17.12
C ASP A 44 25.23 -15.39 16.27
N GLU A 45 25.11 -16.54 15.62
CA GLU A 45 24.04 -16.85 14.67
C GLU A 45 22.64 -16.72 15.28
N LYS A 46 22.43 -17.17 16.53
CA LYS A 46 21.14 -17.10 17.21
C LYS A 46 20.77 -15.65 17.53
N THR A 47 21.72 -14.89 18.02
CA THR A 47 21.52 -13.47 18.34
C THR A 47 21.25 -12.67 17.06
N SER A 48 21.98 -12.94 15.97
CA SER A 48 21.72 -12.31 14.66
C SER A 48 20.32 -12.60 14.15
N ALA A 49 19.92 -13.87 14.15
CA ALA A 49 18.57 -14.28 13.75
C ALA A 49 17.45 -13.66 14.61
N MET A 50 17.71 -13.52 15.92
CA MET A 50 16.80 -12.81 16.83
C MET A 50 16.67 -11.34 16.45
N VAL A 51 17.77 -10.63 16.21
CA VAL A 51 17.79 -9.21 15.84
C VAL A 51 17.04 -8.99 14.52
N ASP A 52 17.30 -9.83 13.51
CA ASP A 52 16.59 -9.77 12.22
C ASP A 52 15.09 -9.98 12.39
N ASN A 53 14.68 -10.95 13.23
CA ASN A 53 13.26 -11.20 13.52
C ASN A 53 12.61 -10.02 14.24
N ILE A 54 13.30 -9.37 15.17
CA ILE A 54 12.84 -8.14 15.83
C ILE A 54 12.67 -7.04 14.78
N GLY A 55 13.65 -6.84 13.90
CA GLY A 55 13.57 -5.85 12.82
C GLY A 55 12.34 -6.05 11.94
N VAL A 56 12.10 -7.27 11.48
CA VAL A 56 10.90 -7.63 10.70
C VAL A 56 9.62 -7.31 11.48
N LYS A 57 9.55 -7.65 12.77
CA LYS A 57 8.37 -7.37 13.63
C LYS A 57 8.13 -5.88 13.80
N VAL A 58 9.18 -5.09 14.02
CA VAL A 58 9.08 -3.63 14.11
C VAL A 58 8.52 -3.05 12.81
N MET A 59 9.06 -3.47 11.65
CA MET A 59 8.57 -3.00 10.34
C MET A 59 7.11 -3.41 10.08
N GLN A 60 6.73 -4.63 10.47
CA GLN A 60 5.32 -5.06 10.38
C GLN A 60 4.39 -4.20 11.25
N HIS A 61 4.82 -3.83 12.46
CA HIS A 61 4.03 -2.95 13.35
C HIS A 61 3.92 -1.53 12.78
N ILE A 62 5.00 -0.99 12.20
CA ILE A 62 4.97 0.30 11.49
C ILE A 62 3.95 0.25 10.34
N ASN A 63 3.97 -0.81 9.54
CA ASN A 63 3.04 -0.98 8.43
C ASN A 63 1.58 -1.12 8.90
N LYS A 64 1.32 -1.81 10.00
CA LYS A 64 -0.03 -1.92 10.59
C LYS A 64 -0.60 -0.55 10.96
N ALA A 65 0.23 0.33 11.50
CA ALA A 65 -0.13 1.68 11.90
C ALA A 65 -0.09 2.70 10.74
N ALA A 66 -0.16 2.22 9.50
CA ALA A 66 -0.14 3.08 8.32
C ALA A 66 -1.31 4.06 8.32
N VAL A 67 -1.04 5.27 7.85
CA VAL A 67 -2.06 6.28 7.62
C VAL A 67 -2.15 6.56 6.12
N VAL A 68 -3.27 6.21 5.53
CA VAL A 68 -3.61 6.55 4.15
C VAL A 68 -4.06 8.01 4.13
N THR A 69 -3.08 8.90 3.99
CA THR A 69 -3.30 10.35 4.02
C THR A 69 -3.84 10.88 2.68
N PRO A 70 -4.44 12.08 2.64
CA PRO A 70 -4.82 12.74 1.39
C PRO A 70 -3.68 12.83 0.38
N VAL A 71 -2.47 13.18 0.87
CA VAL A 71 -1.28 13.33 0.02
C VAL A 71 -0.80 11.98 -0.51
N SER A 72 -0.84 10.92 0.30
CA SER A 72 -0.40 9.59 -0.15
C SER A 72 -1.34 9.00 -1.21
N LEU A 73 -2.67 9.15 -1.08
CA LEU A 73 -3.63 8.76 -2.11
C LEU A 73 -3.43 9.54 -3.42
N LEU A 74 -3.30 10.86 -3.31
CA LEU A 74 -3.04 11.72 -4.46
C LEU A 74 -1.73 11.34 -5.16
N SER A 75 -0.70 11.02 -4.38
CA SER A 75 0.59 10.56 -4.91
C SER A 75 0.47 9.22 -5.62
N LEU A 76 -0.29 8.28 -5.07
CA LEU A 76 -0.53 6.97 -5.67
C LEU A 76 -1.19 7.13 -7.05
N VAL A 77 -2.23 7.96 -7.14
CA VAL A 77 -2.98 8.21 -8.37
C VAL A 77 -2.12 8.93 -9.41
N LEU A 78 -1.53 10.07 -9.07
CA LEU A 78 -0.83 10.89 -10.06
C LEU A 78 0.48 10.25 -10.56
N LEU A 79 1.24 9.57 -9.67
CA LEU A 79 2.49 8.94 -10.09
C LEU A 79 2.30 7.65 -10.88
N SER A 80 1.10 7.07 -10.92
CA SER A 80 0.76 5.97 -11.82
C SER A 80 0.33 6.44 -13.21
N ALA A 81 -0.05 7.71 -13.35
CA ALA A 81 -0.51 8.28 -14.60
C ALA A 81 0.65 8.70 -15.53
N PRO A 82 0.47 8.63 -16.86
CA PRO A 82 1.44 9.14 -17.80
C PRO A 82 1.76 10.62 -17.52
N LYS A 83 3.07 10.96 -17.49
CA LYS A 83 3.56 12.32 -17.20
C LYS A 83 3.12 12.88 -15.84
N ALA A 84 2.64 12.04 -14.93
CA ALA A 84 2.10 12.43 -13.63
C ALA A 84 1.01 13.51 -13.72
N ALA A 85 0.11 13.36 -14.70
CA ALA A 85 -0.98 14.28 -15.00
C ALA A 85 -2.26 13.53 -15.41
N LEU A 86 -3.41 14.00 -14.95
CA LEU A 86 -4.73 13.42 -15.24
C LEU A 86 -5.78 14.51 -15.40
N ASP A 87 -6.83 14.22 -16.18
CA ASP A 87 -8.10 14.96 -16.09
C ASP A 87 -8.63 14.95 -14.65
N GLU A 88 -9.17 16.07 -14.18
CA GLU A 88 -9.63 16.21 -12.80
C GLU A 88 -10.75 15.23 -12.44
N ASN A 89 -11.65 14.90 -13.37
CA ASN A 89 -12.72 13.95 -13.11
C ASN A 89 -12.14 12.53 -12.95
N ILE A 90 -11.23 12.14 -13.84
CA ILE A 90 -10.53 10.85 -13.76
C ILE A 90 -9.72 10.77 -12.46
N CYS A 91 -9.03 11.84 -12.09
CA CYS A 91 -8.28 11.91 -10.84
C CYS A 91 -9.19 11.69 -9.62
N ARG A 92 -10.35 12.34 -9.58
CA ARG A 92 -11.35 12.15 -8.51
C ARG A 92 -11.88 10.72 -8.45
N GLU A 93 -12.20 10.14 -9.60
CA GLU A 93 -12.70 8.77 -9.69
C GLU A 93 -11.66 7.77 -9.20
N GLN A 94 -10.41 7.94 -9.58
CA GLN A 94 -9.31 7.07 -9.10
C GLN A 94 -9.04 7.23 -7.60
N ILE A 95 -9.06 8.46 -7.08
CA ILE A 95 -8.94 8.68 -5.63
C ILE A 95 -10.09 7.98 -4.89
N ALA A 96 -11.34 8.14 -5.36
CA ALA A 96 -12.49 7.48 -4.76
C ALA A 96 -12.37 5.95 -4.79
N LEU A 97 -11.88 5.39 -5.90
CA LEU A 97 -11.65 3.96 -6.05
C LEU A 97 -10.64 3.45 -5.02
N TYR A 98 -9.44 4.04 -4.95
CA TYR A 98 -8.41 3.60 -4.00
C TYR A 98 -8.86 3.78 -2.55
N GLN A 99 -9.57 4.86 -2.25
CA GLN A 99 -10.14 5.09 -0.92
C GLN A 99 -11.19 4.02 -0.57
N GLY A 100 -12.10 3.69 -1.51
CA GLY A 100 -13.10 2.64 -1.34
C GLY A 100 -12.47 1.25 -1.14
N LEU A 101 -11.47 0.89 -1.95
CA LEU A 101 -10.71 -0.36 -1.81
C LEU A 101 -10.07 -0.50 -0.42
N ALA A 102 -9.47 0.59 0.09
CA ALA A 102 -8.83 0.59 1.41
C ALA A 102 -9.86 0.53 2.55
N GLN A 103 -11.00 1.20 2.41
CA GLN A 103 -12.07 1.25 3.43
C GLN A 103 -12.84 -0.07 3.53
N GLN A 104 -13.11 -0.72 2.40
CA GLN A 104 -13.85 -1.98 2.38
C GLN A 104 -13.05 -3.14 2.99
N LEU A 105 -11.74 -3.14 2.81
CA LEU A 105 -10.86 -4.17 3.33
C LEU A 105 -9.60 -3.54 3.94
N VAL A 106 -9.76 -3.02 5.15
CA VAL A 106 -8.71 -2.34 5.90
C VAL A 106 -7.50 -3.26 6.09
N TYR A 107 -6.31 -2.72 5.92
CA TYR A 107 -5.05 -3.48 6.03
C TYR A 107 -4.85 -4.05 7.44
N SER A 108 -5.12 -3.25 8.46
CA SER A 108 -5.03 -3.59 9.89
C SER A 108 -6.03 -2.77 10.67
N GLU A 109 -6.40 -3.20 11.86
CA GLU A 109 -7.24 -2.44 12.80
C GLU A 109 -6.64 -1.09 13.20
N ASP A 110 -5.29 -0.97 13.14
CA ASP A 110 -4.56 0.26 13.43
C ASP A 110 -4.44 1.19 12.21
N THR A 111 -4.83 0.73 11.01
CA THR A 111 -4.71 1.52 9.78
C THR A 111 -5.77 2.62 9.73
N VAL A 112 -5.34 3.85 9.56
CA VAL A 112 -6.23 5.01 9.44
C VAL A 112 -6.33 5.42 7.97
N ILE A 113 -7.54 5.70 7.51
CA ILE A 113 -7.81 6.16 6.14
C ILE A 113 -8.47 7.53 6.22
N THR A 114 -8.01 8.47 5.41
CA THR A 114 -8.60 9.81 5.35
C THR A 114 -10.10 9.76 5.00
N ASP A 115 -10.88 10.61 5.64
CA ASP A 115 -12.31 10.81 5.41
C ASP A 115 -12.60 11.95 4.43
N MET A 116 -11.58 12.66 3.96
CA MET A 116 -11.72 13.72 2.98
C MET A 116 -12.31 13.19 1.67
N THR A 117 -13.23 13.97 1.07
CA THR A 117 -13.74 13.65 -0.26
C THR A 117 -12.63 13.77 -1.32
N PRO A 118 -12.74 13.08 -2.47
CA PRO A 118 -11.74 13.19 -3.54
C PRO A 118 -11.45 14.63 -3.97
N GLN A 119 -12.49 15.49 -4.02
CA GLN A 119 -12.33 16.90 -4.34
C GLN A 119 -11.51 17.64 -3.26
N GLN A 120 -11.82 17.39 -1.98
CA GLN A 120 -11.06 17.98 -0.87
C GLN A 120 -9.59 17.53 -0.89
N ILE A 121 -9.31 16.29 -1.30
CA ILE A 121 -7.95 15.76 -1.44
C ILE A 121 -7.18 16.52 -2.52
N ILE A 122 -7.80 16.77 -3.69
CA ILE A 122 -7.19 17.56 -4.76
C ILE A 122 -6.93 19.00 -4.29
N ASP A 123 -7.93 19.65 -3.72
CA ASP A 123 -7.82 21.03 -3.26
C ASP A 123 -6.76 21.17 -2.15
N TYR A 124 -6.63 20.16 -1.29
CA TYR A 124 -5.59 20.07 -0.28
C TYR A 124 -4.19 19.96 -0.89
N GLY A 125 -4.02 19.12 -1.92
CA GLY A 125 -2.77 19.01 -2.67
C GLY A 125 -2.34 20.31 -3.34
N ILE A 126 -3.29 21.07 -3.91
CA ILE A 126 -3.07 22.41 -4.50
C ILE A 126 -2.66 23.39 -3.40
N LYS A 127 -3.37 23.42 -2.27
CA LYS A 127 -3.05 24.27 -1.10
C LYS A 127 -1.63 24.03 -0.58
N LEU A 128 -1.18 22.78 -0.58
CA LEU A 128 0.17 22.40 -0.20
C LEU A 128 1.23 22.67 -1.30
N LYS A 129 0.83 23.14 -2.48
CA LYS A 129 1.69 23.35 -3.66
C LYS A 129 2.43 22.07 -4.11
N LEU A 130 1.79 20.92 -3.94
CA LEU A 130 2.30 19.63 -4.38
C LEU A 130 1.87 19.31 -5.82
N ILE A 131 0.71 19.83 -6.19
CA ILE A 131 0.08 19.67 -7.50
C ILE A 131 -0.44 21.02 -8.00
N GLU A 132 -0.69 21.09 -9.29
CA GLU A 132 -1.23 22.26 -9.99
C GLU A 132 -2.46 21.86 -10.79
N ARG A 133 -3.43 22.78 -10.86
CA ARG A 133 -4.59 22.69 -11.76
C ARG A 133 -4.35 23.57 -12.96
N THR A 134 -4.36 23.00 -14.15
CA THR A 134 -4.22 23.71 -15.42
C THR A 134 -5.54 23.68 -16.16
N PRO A 135 -6.19 24.84 -16.41
CA PRO A 135 -7.43 24.90 -17.18
C PRO A 135 -7.25 24.35 -18.59
N HIS A 136 -8.20 23.51 -19.03
CA HIS A 136 -8.21 22.97 -20.37
C HIS A 136 -9.67 22.90 -20.90
N ILE A 137 -9.87 23.07 -22.22
CA ILE A 137 -11.22 23.13 -22.83
C ILE A 137 -12.03 21.84 -22.69
N LEU A 138 -11.38 20.68 -22.48
CA LEU A 138 -12.02 19.39 -22.32
C LEU A 138 -12.14 18.95 -20.85
N GLY A 139 -11.69 19.77 -19.91
CA GLY A 139 -11.66 19.47 -18.48
C GLY A 139 -10.30 19.85 -17.89
N ASP A 140 -10.29 20.34 -16.66
CA ASP A 140 -9.06 20.77 -15.99
C ASP A 140 -8.11 19.61 -15.79
N ILE A 141 -6.81 19.87 -15.94
CA ILE A 141 -5.75 18.89 -15.77
C ILE A 141 -5.10 19.08 -14.39
N ILE A 142 -5.05 18.01 -13.62
CA ILE A 142 -4.30 17.94 -12.38
C ILE A 142 -2.94 17.33 -12.66
N GLN A 143 -1.87 18.02 -12.30
CA GLN A 143 -0.50 17.56 -12.53
C GLN A 143 0.40 17.81 -11.33
N VAL A 144 1.48 17.05 -11.23
CA VAL A 144 2.49 17.24 -10.19
C VAL A 144 3.21 18.56 -10.40
N ALA A 145 3.28 19.40 -9.35
CA ALA A 145 3.88 20.72 -9.41
C ALA A 145 5.42 20.63 -9.48
N GLY A 146 6.02 21.22 -10.50
CA GLY A 146 7.47 21.42 -10.60
C GLY A 146 8.30 20.16 -10.27
N LYS A 147 9.14 20.22 -9.21
CA LYS A 147 10.03 19.14 -8.79
C LYS A 147 9.49 18.28 -7.65
N GLN A 148 8.17 18.27 -7.40
CA GLN A 148 7.57 17.59 -6.25
C GLN A 148 7.46 16.06 -6.42
N ALA A 149 7.75 15.51 -7.59
CA ALA A 149 7.62 14.08 -7.87
C ALA A 149 8.41 13.19 -6.87
N ALA A 150 9.62 13.58 -6.48
CA ALA A 150 10.41 12.85 -5.51
C ALA A 150 9.75 12.82 -4.12
N LEU A 151 9.18 13.96 -3.68
CA LEU A 151 8.45 14.05 -2.42
C LEU A 151 7.16 13.22 -2.46
N LEU A 152 6.42 13.29 -3.56
CA LEU A 152 5.22 12.48 -3.75
C LEU A 152 5.55 10.97 -3.78
N SER A 153 6.68 10.57 -4.36
CA SER A 153 7.14 9.18 -4.32
C SER A 153 7.35 8.68 -2.90
N TYR A 154 7.89 9.51 -2.01
CA TYR A 154 8.01 9.18 -0.59
C TYR A 154 6.63 8.94 0.05
N PHE A 155 5.66 9.84 -0.15
CA PHE A 155 4.31 9.65 0.38
C PHE A 155 3.60 8.43 -0.18
N ARG A 156 3.74 8.15 -1.48
CA ARG A 156 3.21 6.93 -2.11
C ARG A 156 3.80 5.67 -1.46
N ASN A 157 5.11 5.64 -1.27
CA ASN A 157 5.81 4.47 -0.75
C ASN A 157 5.35 4.10 0.68
N ASN A 158 4.92 5.08 1.47
CA ASN A 158 4.40 4.84 2.82
C ASN A 158 3.10 4.03 2.85
N ILE A 159 2.37 3.91 1.74
CA ILE A 159 1.11 3.18 1.67
C ILE A 159 1.11 2.02 0.65
N LEU A 160 2.23 1.74 -0.01
CA LEU A 160 2.29 0.67 -1.03
C LEU A 160 1.87 -0.69 -0.49
N HIS A 161 2.27 -1.02 0.74
CA HIS A 161 1.95 -2.28 1.40
C HIS A 161 0.43 -2.48 1.60
N VAL A 162 -0.36 -1.39 1.68
CA VAL A 162 -1.83 -1.46 1.79
C VAL A 162 -2.45 -1.99 0.50
N PHE A 163 -1.91 -1.60 -0.66
CA PHE A 163 -2.48 -1.86 -1.98
C PHE A 163 -1.78 -2.97 -2.77
N ILE A 164 -0.59 -3.39 -2.35
CA ILE A 164 0.26 -4.28 -3.17
C ILE A 164 -0.43 -5.60 -3.55
N LEU A 165 -1.15 -6.25 -2.63
CA LEU A 165 -1.83 -7.50 -2.96
C LEU A 165 -2.97 -7.29 -3.95
N LEU A 166 -3.74 -6.21 -3.83
CA LEU A 166 -4.79 -5.86 -4.79
C LEU A 166 -4.20 -5.61 -6.18
N SER A 167 -3.15 -4.77 -6.25
CA SER A 167 -2.45 -4.46 -7.50
C SER A 167 -1.82 -5.70 -8.12
N PHE A 168 -1.22 -6.56 -7.32
CA PHE A 168 -0.59 -7.79 -7.77
C PHE A 168 -1.62 -8.78 -8.36
N LEU A 169 -2.74 -9.01 -7.66
CA LEU A 169 -3.81 -9.88 -8.15
C LEU A 169 -4.45 -9.32 -9.43
N SER A 170 -4.73 -8.02 -9.48
CA SER A 170 -5.25 -7.36 -10.68
C SER A 170 -4.31 -7.49 -11.87
N ALA A 171 -3.00 -7.29 -11.64
CA ALA A 171 -1.98 -7.41 -12.68
C ALA A 171 -1.88 -8.86 -13.21
N LEU A 172 -2.00 -9.87 -12.34
CA LEU A 172 -2.03 -11.27 -12.76
C LEU A 172 -3.24 -11.57 -13.65
N VAL A 173 -4.44 -11.10 -13.26
CA VAL A 173 -5.65 -11.26 -14.09
C VAL A 173 -5.49 -10.53 -15.42
N ALA A 174 -5.06 -9.28 -15.41
CA ALA A 174 -4.88 -8.46 -16.61
C ALA A 174 -3.86 -9.08 -17.58
N ARG A 175 -2.74 -9.59 -17.06
CA ARG A 175 -1.68 -10.18 -17.88
C ARG A 175 -2.07 -11.52 -18.52
N ASN A 176 -2.90 -12.31 -17.85
CA ASN A 176 -3.38 -13.59 -18.37
C ASN A 176 -4.64 -13.48 -19.25
N GLY A 177 -5.34 -12.31 -19.18
CA GLY A 177 -6.64 -12.10 -19.82
C GLY A 177 -7.77 -12.92 -19.18
N ARG A 178 -7.58 -14.23 -19.03
CA ARG A 178 -8.47 -15.14 -18.31
C ARG A 178 -7.65 -16.10 -17.46
N ILE A 179 -8.02 -16.28 -16.20
CA ILE A 179 -7.32 -17.13 -15.25
C ILE A 179 -8.31 -17.81 -14.30
N LYS A 180 -8.15 -19.11 -14.04
CA LYS A 180 -8.92 -19.79 -12.98
C LYS A 180 -8.50 -19.26 -11.61
N ARG A 181 -9.46 -19.07 -10.69
CA ARG A 181 -9.22 -18.59 -9.32
C ARG A 181 -8.17 -19.44 -8.61
N SER A 182 -8.29 -20.78 -8.69
CA SER A 182 -7.31 -21.70 -8.10
C SER A 182 -5.89 -21.52 -8.64
N ARG A 183 -5.74 -21.16 -9.92
CA ARG A 183 -4.44 -20.89 -10.51
C ARG A 183 -3.88 -19.55 -10.05
N LEU A 184 -4.74 -18.52 -9.94
CA LEU A 184 -4.38 -17.22 -9.40
C LEU A 184 -3.86 -17.36 -7.97
N ASP A 185 -4.59 -18.09 -7.11
CA ASP A 185 -4.21 -18.33 -5.72
C ASP A 185 -2.86 -19.04 -5.63
N SER A 186 -2.65 -20.11 -6.42
CA SER A 186 -1.38 -20.84 -6.44
C SER A 186 -0.19 -19.96 -6.82
N ILE A 187 -0.35 -19.08 -7.82
CA ILE A 187 0.71 -18.14 -8.21
C ILE A 187 0.95 -17.10 -7.11
N ALA A 188 -0.14 -16.58 -6.52
CA ALA A 188 -0.06 -15.58 -5.48
C ALA A 188 0.62 -16.13 -4.21
N GLU A 189 0.30 -17.34 -3.80
CA GLU A 189 0.94 -18.01 -2.66
C GLU A 189 2.44 -18.25 -2.89
N GLN A 190 2.84 -18.65 -4.10
CA GLN A 190 4.25 -18.88 -4.44
C GLN A 190 5.07 -17.58 -4.44
N LEU A 191 4.47 -16.47 -4.84
CA LEU A 191 5.17 -15.17 -4.93
C LEU A 191 5.04 -14.33 -3.67
N TYR A 192 4.10 -14.64 -2.79
CA TYR A 192 3.86 -13.90 -1.56
C TYR A 192 5.11 -13.75 -0.65
N PRO A 193 5.95 -14.78 -0.43
CA PRO A 193 7.15 -14.63 0.41
C PRO A 193 8.10 -13.51 -0.07
N PHE A 194 8.19 -13.30 -1.38
CA PHE A 194 9.00 -12.21 -1.94
C PHE A 194 8.37 -10.85 -1.65
N LEU A 195 7.06 -10.71 -1.84
CA LEU A 195 6.34 -9.47 -1.49
C LEU A 195 6.40 -9.21 0.02
N GLN A 196 6.31 -10.25 0.82
CA GLN A 196 6.37 -10.14 2.28
C GLN A 196 7.73 -9.67 2.76
N SER A 197 8.81 -10.18 2.20
CA SER A 197 10.17 -9.77 2.58
C SER A 197 10.49 -8.34 2.15
N GLU A 198 10.08 -7.95 0.95
CA GLU A 198 10.34 -6.60 0.42
C GLU A 198 9.53 -5.49 1.11
N LEU A 199 8.28 -5.79 1.47
CA LEU A 199 7.35 -4.80 2.00
C LEU A 199 6.94 -5.07 3.45
N PHE A 200 7.55 -6.05 4.12
CA PHE A 200 7.25 -6.41 5.51
C PHE A 200 5.75 -6.64 5.77
N LEU A 201 5.07 -7.35 4.83
CA LEU A 201 3.66 -7.64 4.97
C LEU A 201 3.41 -8.52 6.20
N TYR A 202 2.34 -8.23 6.95
CA TYR A 202 2.11 -8.91 8.23
C TYR A 202 1.23 -10.16 8.14
N TYR A 203 0.62 -10.42 6.98
CA TYR A 203 -0.26 -11.58 6.82
C TYR A 203 0.50 -12.89 7.02
N PRO A 204 0.07 -13.75 7.98
CA PRO A 204 0.74 -15.01 8.21
C PRO A 204 0.43 -16.01 7.09
N ALA A 205 1.37 -16.92 6.81
CA ALA A 205 1.21 -17.90 5.75
C ALA A 205 -0.02 -18.80 5.94
N HIS A 206 -0.36 -19.16 7.18
CA HIS A 206 -1.54 -20.00 7.50
C HIS A 206 -2.90 -19.34 7.28
N GLY A 207 -2.94 -18.01 7.07
CA GLY A 207 -4.17 -17.25 6.75
C GLY A 207 -4.12 -16.57 5.39
N LEU A 208 -3.10 -16.86 4.59
CA LEU A 208 -2.87 -16.17 3.33
C LEU A 208 -3.98 -16.43 2.32
N ALA A 209 -4.40 -17.70 2.16
CA ALA A 209 -5.47 -18.06 1.23
C ALA A 209 -6.76 -17.27 1.50
N ASP A 210 -7.16 -17.16 2.76
CA ASP A 210 -8.32 -16.36 3.20
C ASP A 210 -8.15 -14.87 2.85
N THR A 211 -6.94 -14.36 3.06
CA THR A 211 -6.60 -12.96 2.72
C THR A 211 -6.68 -12.73 1.21
N LEU A 212 -6.12 -13.62 0.41
CA LEU A 212 -6.16 -13.53 -1.06
C LEU A 212 -7.61 -13.59 -1.57
N ASN A 213 -8.43 -14.53 -1.06
CA ASN A 213 -9.83 -14.63 -1.39
C ASN A 213 -10.60 -13.34 -1.12
N LYS A 214 -10.43 -12.74 0.07
CA LYS A 214 -11.04 -11.46 0.42
C LYS A 214 -10.58 -10.33 -0.49
N LYS A 215 -9.31 -10.33 -0.92
CA LYS A 215 -8.79 -9.33 -1.87
C LYS A 215 -9.37 -9.52 -3.28
N VAL A 216 -9.54 -10.76 -3.75
CA VAL A 216 -10.23 -11.04 -5.02
C VAL A 216 -11.69 -10.58 -4.95
N ASP A 217 -12.41 -10.89 -3.87
CA ASP A 217 -13.81 -10.47 -3.69
C ASP A 217 -13.94 -8.94 -3.64
N ASN A 218 -12.97 -8.25 -3.03
CA ASN A 218 -12.89 -6.78 -3.03
C ASN A 218 -12.72 -6.24 -4.47
N LEU A 219 -11.84 -6.83 -5.28
CA LEU A 219 -11.66 -6.44 -6.69
C LEU A 219 -12.92 -6.68 -7.53
N LEU A 220 -13.61 -7.81 -7.30
CA LEU A 220 -14.89 -8.14 -7.95
C LEU A 220 -15.98 -7.12 -7.60
N SER A 221 -16.11 -6.78 -6.31
CA SER A 221 -17.14 -5.84 -5.84
C SER A 221 -16.95 -4.42 -6.38
N HIS A 222 -15.71 -4.03 -6.69
CA HIS A 222 -15.40 -2.76 -7.34
C HIS A 222 -15.41 -2.84 -8.87
N GLY A 223 -15.69 -4.00 -9.46
CA GLY A 223 -15.72 -4.21 -10.90
C GLY A 223 -14.37 -4.06 -11.60
N LEU A 224 -13.26 -4.19 -10.85
CA LEU A 224 -11.90 -4.13 -11.41
C LEU A 224 -11.52 -5.42 -12.12
N ILE A 225 -12.09 -6.53 -11.69
CA ILE A 225 -12.08 -7.83 -12.36
C ILE A 225 -13.52 -8.35 -12.42
N VAL A 226 -13.78 -9.29 -13.31
CA VAL A 226 -15.08 -9.93 -13.45
C VAL A 226 -14.94 -11.45 -13.38
N GLU A 227 -15.97 -12.12 -12.85
CA GLU A 227 -16.03 -13.56 -12.84
C GLU A 227 -16.86 -14.03 -14.03
N LEU A 228 -16.28 -14.92 -14.80
CA LEU A 228 -16.94 -15.67 -15.88
C LEU A 228 -17.38 -17.02 -15.32
N GLY A 229 -18.14 -17.79 -16.09
CA GLY A 229 -18.50 -19.15 -15.69
C GLY A 229 -17.26 -20.01 -15.40
N ASP A 230 -17.43 -21.08 -14.61
CA ASP A 230 -16.38 -22.06 -14.28
C ASP A 230 -15.20 -21.45 -13.47
N ASP A 231 -15.52 -20.61 -12.49
CA ASP A 231 -14.55 -20.03 -11.52
C ASP A 231 -13.36 -19.30 -12.22
N THR A 232 -13.65 -18.72 -13.38
CA THR A 232 -12.66 -18.02 -14.21
C THR A 232 -12.78 -16.52 -14.03
N LEU A 233 -11.68 -15.88 -13.65
CA LEU A 233 -11.55 -14.44 -13.54
C LEU A 233 -11.00 -13.81 -14.82
N SER A 234 -11.48 -12.63 -15.15
CA SER A 234 -11.07 -11.87 -16.33
C SER A 234 -11.05 -10.37 -16.03
N VAL A 235 -10.43 -9.60 -16.92
CA VAL A 235 -10.59 -8.15 -16.94
C VAL A 235 -11.98 -7.80 -17.47
N PRO A 236 -12.57 -6.65 -17.05
CA PRO A 236 -13.79 -6.14 -17.65
C PRO A 236 -13.64 -5.92 -19.16
N GLU A 237 -14.74 -5.88 -19.89
CA GLU A 237 -14.69 -5.53 -21.32
C GLU A 237 -14.03 -4.16 -21.54
N SER A 238 -13.25 -4.02 -22.64
CA SER A 238 -12.46 -2.83 -22.94
C SER A 238 -13.24 -1.51 -22.98
N ASN A 239 -14.54 -1.58 -23.22
CA ASN A 239 -15.45 -0.40 -23.21
C ASN A 239 -16.01 -0.08 -21.83
N SER A 240 -15.74 -0.87 -20.80
CA SER A 240 -16.21 -0.59 -19.46
C SER A 240 -15.39 0.54 -18.84
N LYS A 241 -16.07 1.39 -18.05
CA LYS A 241 -15.41 2.45 -17.29
C LYS A 241 -14.28 1.91 -16.40
N HIS A 242 -14.45 0.71 -15.85
CA HIS A 242 -13.51 0.06 -14.95
C HIS A 242 -12.25 -0.45 -15.66
N TYR A 243 -12.37 -0.88 -16.92
CA TYR A 243 -11.20 -1.29 -17.71
C TYR A 243 -10.24 -0.12 -17.95
N GLN A 244 -10.78 1.09 -18.17
CA GLN A 244 -9.97 2.31 -18.34
C GLN A 244 -9.22 2.72 -17.07
N GLN A 245 -9.67 2.27 -15.91
CA GLN A 245 -9.02 2.53 -14.61
C GLN A 245 -7.88 1.56 -14.30
N LEU A 246 -7.78 0.43 -15.03
CA LEU A 246 -6.73 -0.58 -14.86
C LEU A 246 -5.50 -0.33 -15.73
N GLN A 247 -5.62 0.50 -16.77
CA GLN A 247 -4.52 0.91 -17.66
C GLN A 247 -3.76 2.13 -17.11
#